data_d0fa2d2cfe75fd87985a886ac30c93c3
#
_entry.id   d0fa2d2cfe75fd87985a886ac30c93c3
#
_cell.length_a   1.000
_cell.length_b   1.000
_cell.length_c   1.000
_cell.angle_alpha   90.00
_cell.angle_beta   90.00
_cell.angle_gamma   90.00
#
_symmetry.space_group_name_H-M   'P 1'
#
loop_
_entity.id
_entity.type
_entity.pdbx_description
1 polymer ?
#
loop_
_entity_poly.entity_id
_entity_poly.type
_entity_poly.pdbx_seq_one_letter_code
_entity_poly.pdbx_strand_id
1 'polypeptide(L)'
;MQPGAGSRLDAISDRLMFRLDYLNFGDHQTLMACQTVDADGTDHAGVRWYELRDSGANWNLYQQGTYAPDTEHRWMGSVGLDKAGNLAVGYSVSGTDLYPSIRYAGRLPGDPLGELSQAEQSLIAGGGAQIHSIRSDASPRSG
;
A
#
# COMPACT_ATOMS: atom_id res chain seq x y z
N MET A 1 -5.12 10.86 9.74
CA MET A 1 -5.88 10.79 11.03
C MET A 1 -6.97 9.75 10.91
N GLN A 2 -7.67 9.38 11.99
CA GLN A 2 -8.83 8.49 11.97
C GLN A 2 -9.91 9.09 12.88
N PRO A 3 -11.21 8.84 12.64
CA PRO A 3 -12.28 9.44 13.45
C PRO A 3 -12.15 9.06 14.91
N GLY A 4 -12.32 10.03 15.83
CA GLY A 4 -12.40 9.80 17.27
C GLY A 4 -11.12 9.33 17.96
N ALA A 5 -9.97 9.29 17.29
CA ALA A 5 -8.70 8.92 17.91
C ALA A 5 -7.74 10.11 18.00
N GLY A 6 -7.16 10.33 19.17
CA GLY A 6 -6.15 11.36 19.40
C GLY A 6 -4.75 11.03 18.89
N SER A 7 -4.52 9.82 18.36
CA SER A 7 -3.22 9.36 17.87
C SER A 7 -3.25 9.10 16.37
N ARG A 8 -2.12 9.37 15.71
CA ARG A 8 -1.89 8.99 14.29
C ARG A 8 -1.52 7.52 14.21
N LEU A 9 -1.88 6.88 13.10
CA LEU A 9 -1.40 5.55 12.74
C LEU A 9 -0.01 5.68 12.10
N ASP A 10 0.87 4.71 12.39
CA ASP A 10 2.18 4.63 11.75
C ASP A 10 2.03 4.04 10.35
N ALA A 11 2.43 4.80 9.34
CA ALA A 11 2.35 4.41 7.94
C ALA A 11 3.54 3.53 7.48
N ILE A 12 4.57 3.36 8.33
CA ILE A 12 5.80 2.58 8.03
C ILE A 12 6.38 2.95 6.66
N SER A 13 6.63 4.25 6.46
CA SER A 13 7.09 4.78 5.17
C SER A 13 8.60 4.66 4.92
N ASP A 14 9.36 4.13 5.89
CA ASP A 14 10.82 4.03 5.87
C ASP A 14 11.37 2.81 5.11
N ARG A 15 10.50 1.95 4.60
CA ARG A 15 10.89 0.68 3.96
C ARG A 15 9.92 0.18 2.90
N LEU A 16 10.42 -0.70 2.04
CA LEU A 16 9.56 -1.51 1.17
C LEU A 16 8.70 -2.45 2.00
N MET A 17 7.45 -2.61 1.57
CA MET A 17 6.53 -3.54 2.21
C MET A 17 6.86 -4.99 1.84
N PHE A 18 6.58 -5.90 2.75
CA PHE A 18 6.58 -7.32 2.50
C PHE A 18 5.34 -7.66 1.65
N ARG A 19 5.48 -8.41 0.58
CA ARG A 19 6.67 -9.10 0.08
C ARG A 19 6.99 -8.60 -1.33
N LEU A 20 8.24 -8.86 -1.75
CA LEU A 20 8.63 -8.78 -3.14
C LEU A 20 7.94 -9.92 -3.91
N ASP A 21 7.13 -9.61 -4.90
CA ASP A 21 6.47 -10.61 -5.75
C ASP A 21 7.27 -10.82 -7.03
N TYR A 22 7.47 -12.09 -7.42
CA TYR A 22 8.24 -12.47 -8.59
C TYR A 22 7.42 -13.34 -9.51
N LEU A 23 7.44 -13.03 -10.80
CA LEU A 23 6.79 -13.83 -11.84
C LEU A 23 7.65 -13.93 -13.10
N ASN A 24 7.72 -15.13 -13.67
CA ASN A 24 8.36 -15.38 -14.95
C ASN A 24 7.30 -15.59 -16.03
N PHE A 25 7.31 -14.72 -17.05
CA PHE A 25 6.39 -14.77 -18.19
C PHE A 25 6.95 -15.57 -19.38
N GLY A 26 8.21 -16.00 -19.30
CA GLY A 26 8.88 -16.74 -20.37
C GLY A 26 9.75 -15.85 -21.25
N ASP A 27 9.22 -14.75 -21.73
CA ASP A 27 9.94 -13.73 -22.49
C ASP A 27 10.59 -12.66 -21.62
N HIS A 28 10.11 -12.49 -20.42
CA HIS A 28 10.69 -11.61 -19.40
C HIS A 28 10.36 -12.10 -17.98
N GLN A 29 11.12 -11.59 -17.02
CA GLN A 29 10.89 -11.79 -15.60
C GLN A 29 10.42 -10.46 -15.00
N THR A 30 9.57 -10.53 -13.98
CA THR A 30 9.03 -9.35 -13.30
C THR A 30 9.21 -9.45 -11.80
N LEU A 31 9.62 -8.34 -11.17
CA LEU A 31 9.60 -8.14 -9.73
C LEU A 31 8.67 -6.99 -9.40
N MET A 32 7.80 -7.20 -8.41
CA MET A 32 6.89 -6.19 -7.91
C MET A 32 7.24 -5.83 -6.47
N ALA A 33 7.24 -4.54 -6.17
CA ALA A 33 7.44 -4.01 -4.82
C ALA A 33 6.52 -2.82 -4.58
N CYS A 34 6.23 -2.52 -3.32
CA CYS A 34 5.54 -1.30 -2.94
C CYS A 34 6.04 -0.74 -1.61
N GLN A 35 5.75 0.51 -1.35
CA GLN A 35 6.03 1.20 -0.09
C GLN A 35 4.99 2.31 0.14
N THR A 36 4.89 2.77 1.39
CA THR A 36 4.16 4.00 1.69
C THR A 36 5.07 5.20 1.43
N VAL A 37 4.54 6.25 0.83
CA VAL A 37 5.24 7.52 0.59
C VAL A 37 4.36 8.69 1.00
N ASP A 38 4.96 9.85 1.22
CA ASP A 38 4.24 11.12 1.19
C ASP A 38 3.92 11.45 -0.28
N ALA A 39 2.64 11.44 -0.64
CA ALA A 39 2.21 11.52 -2.03
C ALA A 39 2.31 12.94 -2.62
N ASP A 40 2.21 13.97 -1.80
CA ASP A 40 2.10 15.37 -2.24
C ASP A 40 2.96 16.36 -1.42
N GLY A 41 3.74 15.88 -0.44
CA GLY A 41 4.58 16.72 0.43
C GLY A 41 3.84 17.37 1.60
N THR A 42 2.60 16.95 1.87
CA THR A 42 1.78 17.50 2.96
C THR A 42 1.45 16.51 4.07
N ASP A 43 2.29 15.46 4.23
CA ASP A 43 2.05 14.33 5.15
C ASP A 43 0.83 13.47 4.70
N HIS A 44 0.59 13.42 3.38
CA HIS A 44 -0.46 12.63 2.77
C HIS A 44 0.08 11.26 2.33
N ALA A 45 -0.26 10.21 3.09
CA ALA A 45 0.21 8.86 2.79
C ALA A 45 -0.45 8.29 1.53
N GLY A 46 0.37 7.87 0.57
CA GLY A 46 -0.02 7.14 -0.63
C GLY A 46 0.80 5.86 -0.82
N VAL A 47 0.26 4.91 -1.54
CA VAL A 47 0.97 3.66 -1.86
C VAL A 47 1.71 3.81 -3.18
N ARG A 48 3.03 3.80 -3.12
CA ARG A 48 3.89 3.76 -4.29
C ARG A 48 4.24 2.32 -4.61
N TRP A 49 4.11 1.95 -5.88
CA TRP A 49 4.40 0.62 -6.39
C TRP A 49 5.38 0.69 -7.56
N TYR A 50 6.11 -0.41 -7.76
CA TYR A 50 7.16 -0.52 -8.76
C TYR A 50 7.05 -1.86 -9.46
N GLU A 51 7.22 -1.85 -10.77
CA GLU A 51 7.42 -3.03 -11.59
C GLU A 51 8.79 -2.96 -12.26
N LEU A 52 9.65 -3.90 -11.91
CA LEU A 52 10.93 -4.10 -12.56
C LEU A 52 10.83 -5.28 -13.49
N ARG A 53 11.46 -5.18 -14.66
CA ARG A 53 11.54 -6.27 -15.64
C ARG A 53 12.96 -6.57 -16.03
N ASP A 54 13.24 -7.86 -16.27
CA ASP A 54 14.45 -8.35 -16.91
C ASP A 54 14.07 -9.24 -18.10
N SER A 55 14.59 -8.91 -19.28
CA SER A 55 14.44 -9.70 -20.52
C SER A 55 15.75 -10.41 -20.92
N GLY A 56 16.59 -10.73 -19.92
CA GLY A 56 17.82 -11.53 -20.10
C GLY A 56 19.13 -10.73 -20.12
N ALA A 57 19.10 -9.43 -19.83
CA ALA A 57 20.30 -8.60 -19.75
C ALA A 57 20.47 -7.96 -18.37
N ASN A 58 19.48 -7.19 -17.93
CA ASN A 58 19.51 -6.47 -16.66
C ASN A 58 18.08 -6.15 -16.20
N TRP A 59 17.92 -6.02 -14.88
CA TRP A 59 16.69 -5.50 -14.27
C TRP A 59 16.57 -4.00 -14.55
N ASN A 60 15.41 -3.60 -15.07
CA ASN A 60 15.09 -2.21 -15.34
C ASN A 60 13.74 -1.85 -14.73
N LEU A 61 13.58 -0.62 -14.30
CA LEU A 61 12.27 -0.10 -13.90
C LEU A 61 11.40 -0.01 -15.16
N TYR A 62 10.38 -0.84 -15.24
CA TYR A 62 9.43 -0.85 -16.36
C TYR A 62 8.34 0.19 -16.16
N GLN A 63 7.76 0.24 -14.96
CA GLN A 63 6.79 1.25 -14.57
C GLN A 63 6.74 1.44 -13.06
N GLN A 64 6.19 2.56 -12.64
CA GLN A 64 5.91 2.88 -11.25
C GLN A 64 4.74 3.85 -11.16
N GLY A 65 4.05 3.86 -10.04
CA GLY A 65 2.98 4.82 -9.78
C GLY A 65 2.78 5.05 -8.30
N THR A 66 2.14 6.16 -7.96
CA THR A 66 1.69 6.45 -6.59
C THR A 66 0.17 6.53 -6.58
N TYR A 67 -0.47 5.72 -5.75
CA TYR A 67 -1.92 5.72 -5.64
C TYR A 67 -2.37 6.50 -4.41
N ALA A 68 -2.90 7.69 -4.66
CA ALA A 68 -3.47 8.62 -3.69
C ALA A 68 -4.56 9.45 -4.40
N PRO A 69 -5.72 8.84 -4.77
CA PRO A 69 -6.70 9.44 -5.66
C PRO A 69 -7.57 10.55 -5.01
N ASP A 70 -7.54 10.64 -3.70
CA ASP A 70 -8.33 11.58 -2.90
C ASP A 70 -7.56 12.01 -1.64
N THR A 71 -8.21 12.61 -0.66
CA THR A 71 -7.60 13.10 0.58
C THR A 71 -7.41 12.03 1.67
N GLU A 72 -7.86 10.81 1.42
CA GLU A 72 -7.69 9.70 2.37
C GLU A 72 -6.28 9.13 2.32
N HIS A 73 -5.72 8.81 3.49
CA HIS A 73 -4.40 8.22 3.59
C HIS A 73 -4.44 6.73 3.23
N ARG A 74 -3.50 6.29 2.40
CA ARG A 74 -3.31 4.87 2.04
C ARG A 74 -1.91 4.42 2.39
N TRP A 75 -1.78 3.31 3.11
CA TRP A 75 -0.49 2.84 3.60
C TRP A 75 -0.44 1.31 3.73
N MET A 76 0.75 0.78 4.03
CA MET A 76 1.00 -0.65 4.20
C MET A 76 0.48 -1.47 3.04
N GLY A 77 0.90 -1.10 1.82
CA GLY A 77 0.51 -1.76 0.60
C GLY A 77 1.03 -3.20 0.50
N SER A 78 0.30 -4.01 -0.25
CA SER A 78 0.75 -5.32 -0.73
C SER A 78 0.43 -5.41 -2.21
N VAL A 79 1.41 -5.74 -3.03
CA VAL A 79 1.27 -5.82 -4.50
C VAL A 79 1.32 -7.26 -4.96
N GLY A 80 0.54 -7.59 -5.96
CA GLY A 80 0.53 -8.89 -6.62
C GLY A 80 0.28 -8.77 -8.12
N LEU A 81 0.85 -9.71 -8.88
CA LEU A 81 0.74 -9.80 -10.33
C LEU A 81 0.30 -11.20 -10.71
N ASP A 82 -0.64 -11.33 -11.63
CA ASP A 82 -1.06 -12.63 -12.17
C ASP A 82 -0.34 -12.95 -13.50
N LYS A 83 -0.52 -14.19 -13.98
CA LYS A 83 0.07 -14.67 -15.24
C LYS A 83 -0.49 -13.99 -16.49
N ALA A 84 -1.62 -13.31 -16.40
CA ALA A 84 -2.18 -12.50 -17.48
C ALA A 84 -1.59 -11.07 -17.48
N GLY A 85 -0.80 -10.71 -16.49
CA GLY A 85 -0.23 -9.37 -16.31
C GLY A 85 -1.18 -8.39 -15.64
N ASN A 86 -2.26 -8.86 -15.00
CA ASN A 86 -3.11 -8.02 -14.17
C ASN A 86 -2.40 -7.76 -12.85
N LEU A 87 -2.36 -6.50 -12.44
CA LEU A 87 -1.74 -6.06 -11.21
C LEU A 87 -2.80 -5.59 -10.23
N ALA A 88 -2.66 -5.97 -8.97
CA ALA A 88 -3.49 -5.47 -7.88
C ALA A 88 -2.61 -4.99 -6.72
N VAL A 89 -3.03 -3.92 -6.08
CA VAL A 89 -2.42 -3.38 -4.86
C VAL A 89 -3.51 -3.29 -3.79
N GLY A 90 -3.35 -4.06 -2.72
CA GLY A 90 -4.18 -3.97 -1.52
C GLY A 90 -3.50 -3.07 -0.50
N TYR A 91 -4.25 -2.34 0.31
CA TYR A 91 -3.71 -1.39 1.28
C TYR A 91 -4.71 -1.09 2.41
N SER A 92 -4.18 -0.57 3.50
CA SER A 92 -4.98 0.07 4.54
C SER A 92 -5.33 1.49 4.11
N VAL A 93 -6.52 1.94 4.44
CA VAL A 93 -7.01 3.30 4.18
C VAL A 93 -7.69 3.87 5.40
N SER A 94 -7.49 5.15 5.70
CA SER A 94 -8.26 5.90 6.71
C SER A 94 -8.22 7.40 6.43
N GLY A 95 -9.12 8.13 7.06
CA GLY A 95 -9.18 9.58 6.98
C GLY A 95 -9.96 10.18 8.14
N THR A 96 -10.26 11.47 8.05
CA THR A 96 -11.00 12.17 9.10
C THR A 96 -12.37 11.59 9.37
N ASP A 97 -13.02 11.08 8.34
CA ASP A 97 -14.39 10.53 8.38
C ASP A 97 -14.43 9.03 8.02
N LEU A 98 -13.25 8.42 7.84
CA LEU A 98 -13.11 7.02 7.49
C LEU A 98 -12.29 6.26 8.53
N TYR A 99 -12.89 5.29 9.19
CA TYR A 99 -12.19 4.35 10.06
C TYR A 99 -11.19 3.49 9.27
N PRO A 100 -10.11 3.02 9.92
CA PRO A 100 -9.15 2.13 9.27
C PRO A 100 -9.86 0.96 8.57
N SER A 101 -9.70 0.88 7.27
CA SER A 101 -10.38 -0.03 6.36
C SER A 101 -9.36 -0.68 5.42
N ILE A 102 -9.77 -1.71 4.70
CA ILE A 102 -8.94 -2.37 3.69
C ILE A 102 -9.60 -2.22 2.33
N ARG A 103 -8.85 -1.70 1.38
CA ARG A 103 -9.25 -1.56 -0.02
C ARG A 103 -8.18 -2.07 -0.96
N TYR A 104 -8.52 -2.22 -2.22
CA TYR A 104 -7.58 -2.51 -3.28
C TYR A 104 -7.94 -1.74 -4.54
N ALA A 105 -6.94 -1.51 -5.36
CA ALA A 105 -7.06 -1.01 -6.72
C ALA A 105 -6.16 -1.82 -7.64
N GLY A 106 -6.35 -1.73 -8.94
CA GLY A 106 -5.56 -2.52 -9.87
C GLY A 106 -5.43 -1.89 -11.23
N ARG A 107 -4.74 -2.61 -12.12
CA ARG A 107 -4.66 -2.29 -13.54
C ARG A 107 -4.62 -3.56 -14.37
N LEU A 108 -5.13 -3.45 -15.59
CA LEU A 108 -5.00 -4.48 -16.62
C LEU A 108 -3.76 -4.19 -17.51
N PRO A 109 -3.25 -5.17 -18.26
CA PRO A 109 -2.07 -4.98 -19.12
C PRO A 109 -2.21 -3.84 -20.14
N GLY A 110 -3.42 -3.57 -20.63
CA GLY A 110 -3.71 -2.52 -21.59
C GLY A 110 -3.95 -1.12 -21.01
N ASP A 111 -3.98 -0.99 -19.69
CA ASP A 111 -4.17 0.30 -19.04
C ASP A 111 -2.91 1.18 -19.15
N PRO A 112 -3.02 2.51 -19.02
CA PRO A 112 -1.87 3.41 -19.04
C PRO A 112 -0.81 3.01 -18.01
N LEU A 113 0.47 3.09 -18.40
CA LEU A 113 1.58 2.76 -17.50
C LEU A 113 1.62 3.75 -16.33
N GLY A 114 1.94 3.22 -15.15
CA GLY A 114 2.05 4.01 -13.93
C GLY A 114 0.72 4.32 -13.22
N GLU A 115 -0.40 3.84 -13.77
CA GLU A 115 -1.74 4.09 -13.22
C GLU A 115 -2.41 2.81 -12.74
N LEU A 116 -3.17 2.89 -11.65
CA LEU A 116 -4.13 1.88 -11.22
C LEU A 116 -5.52 2.32 -11.70
N SER A 117 -5.83 2.02 -12.96
CA SER A 117 -7.01 2.55 -13.67
C SER A 117 -8.31 1.81 -13.34
N GLN A 118 -8.22 0.64 -12.71
CA GLN A 118 -9.41 -0.08 -12.26
C GLN A 118 -9.93 0.52 -10.96
N ALA A 119 -11.24 0.70 -10.88
CA ALA A 119 -11.87 1.38 -9.75
C ALA A 119 -11.52 0.73 -8.40
N GLU A 120 -11.22 1.57 -7.40
CA GLU A 120 -10.97 1.13 -6.04
C GLU A 120 -12.16 0.34 -5.48
N GLN A 121 -11.88 -0.78 -4.83
CA GLN A 121 -12.89 -1.66 -4.22
C GLN A 121 -12.61 -1.81 -2.73
N SER A 122 -13.68 -1.84 -1.94
CA SER A 122 -13.60 -2.11 -0.50
C SER A 122 -13.62 -3.62 -0.25
N LEU A 123 -12.63 -4.10 0.51
CA LEU A 123 -12.62 -5.47 1.04
C LEU A 123 -13.26 -5.52 2.43
N ILE A 124 -12.86 -4.60 3.30
CA ILE A 124 -13.35 -4.52 4.68
C ILE A 124 -13.55 -3.05 5.03
N ALA A 125 -14.74 -2.68 5.47
CA ALA A 125 -14.99 -1.38 6.05
C ALA A 125 -14.77 -1.43 7.58
N GLY A 126 -13.95 -0.52 8.10
CA GLY A 126 -13.70 -0.40 9.53
C GLY A 126 -14.92 0.12 10.29
N GLY A 127 -15.18 -0.44 11.45
CA GLY A 127 -16.30 -0.05 12.34
C GLY A 127 -15.90 0.79 13.55
N GLY A 128 -14.60 1.15 13.68
CA GLY A 128 -14.11 1.91 14.82
C GLY A 128 -12.66 2.36 14.67
N ALA A 129 -12.26 3.29 15.55
CA ALA A 129 -10.89 3.77 15.61
C ALA A 129 -9.94 2.72 16.16
N GLN A 130 -8.74 2.63 15.61
CA GLN A 130 -7.66 1.84 16.19
C GLN A 130 -7.05 2.65 17.35
N ILE A 131 -7.32 2.21 18.56
CA ILE A 131 -6.77 2.81 19.78
C ILE A 131 -5.47 2.09 20.12
N HIS A 132 -4.40 2.85 20.29
CA HIS A 132 -3.15 2.32 20.82
C HIS A 132 -3.39 1.85 22.25
N SER A 133 -3.30 0.54 22.51
CA SER A 133 -3.28 0.04 23.90
C SER A 133 -1.94 0.44 24.51
N ILE A 134 -1.95 1.46 25.36
CA ILE A 134 -0.83 1.69 26.26
C ILE A 134 -0.76 0.43 27.12
N ARG A 135 0.25 -0.40 26.94
CA ARG A 135 0.60 -1.41 27.95
C ARG A 135 0.94 -0.63 29.21
N SER A 136 0.07 -0.69 30.18
CA SER A 136 0.38 -0.24 31.53
C SER A 136 1.35 -1.27 32.16
N ASP A 137 2.61 -1.20 31.77
CA ASP A 137 3.69 -1.85 32.51
C ASP A 137 4.04 -1.01 33.75
N ALA A 138 3.10 -0.90 34.65
CA ALA A 138 3.31 -0.39 36.00
C ALA A 138 2.66 -1.37 36.98
N SER A 139 3.23 -2.54 37.10
CA SER A 139 3.10 -3.33 38.33
C SER A 139 4.18 -2.78 39.29
N PRO A 140 3.84 -2.12 40.41
CA PRO A 140 4.82 -1.83 41.42
C PRO A 140 5.30 -3.14 42.01
N ARG A 141 6.60 -3.41 41.88
CA ARG A 141 7.23 -4.46 42.68
C ARG A 141 7.17 -4.04 44.12
N SER A 142 6.26 -4.63 44.89
CA SER A 142 6.28 -4.61 46.34
C SER A 142 7.55 -5.31 46.79
N GLY A 143 8.45 -4.54 47.43
CA GLY A 143 9.57 -5.02 48.21
C GLY A 143 9.12 -5.68 49.52
#